data_6284dbbd587c6b4b3f87a71499f47917
#
_entry.id   6284dbbd587c6b4b3f87a71499f47917
#
_cell.length_a   1.000
_cell.length_b   1.000
_cell.length_c   1.000
_cell.angle_alpha   90.00
_cell.angle_beta   90.00
_cell.angle_gamma   90.00
#
_symmetry.space_group_name_H-M   'P 1'
#
loop_
_entity.id
_entity.type
_entity.pdbx_description
1 polymer ?
#
loop_
_entity_poly.entity_id
_entity_poly.type
_entity_poly.pdbx_seq_one_letter_code
_entity_poly.pdbx_strand_id
1 'polypeptide(L)'
;GATNTFVQRGLGDVLLAWENEAFLSINELGKGQYEIVVPKMRILAEPSVAWVDAVVQKRGTEELAKEYLSYLYSKEAQAVAAKNYYRPRDPEVIAQFAGQFPALKLITIDDVFGGWRKAQAVHFADGGEFDKMYASLKRK
;
A
#
# COMPACT_ATOMS: atom_id res chain seq x y z
N GLY A 1 -11.16 8.97 6.13
CA GLY A 1 -10.77 8.65 4.75
C GLY A 1 -11.86 7.86 4.03
N ALA A 2 -11.62 7.47 2.78
CA ALA A 2 -12.58 6.77 1.92
C ALA A 2 -13.13 5.49 2.56
N THR A 3 -12.28 4.71 3.22
CA THR A 3 -12.65 3.47 3.92
C THR A 3 -13.73 3.71 4.98
N ASN A 4 -13.57 4.72 5.83
CA ASN A 4 -14.59 5.04 6.84
C ASN A 4 -15.89 5.54 6.20
N THR A 5 -15.81 6.30 5.12
CA THR A 5 -16.99 6.76 4.38
C THR A 5 -17.77 5.58 3.80
N PHE A 6 -17.07 4.64 3.20
CA PHE A 6 -17.68 3.44 2.65
C PHE A 6 -18.25 2.54 3.75
N VAL A 7 -17.44 2.17 4.75
CA VAL A 7 -17.84 1.17 5.76
C VAL A 7 -18.82 1.74 6.78
N GLN A 8 -18.58 2.94 7.32
CA GLN A 8 -19.39 3.47 8.42
C GLN A 8 -20.60 4.27 7.94
N ARG A 9 -20.52 4.90 6.77
CA ARG A 9 -21.61 5.71 6.23
C ARG A 9 -22.39 5.01 5.13
N GLY A 10 -21.95 3.84 4.68
CA GLY A 10 -22.60 3.06 3.62
C GLY A 10 -22.67 3.79 2.28
N LEU A 11 -21.67 4.63 1.96
CA LEU A 11 -21.66 5.41 0.72
C LEU A 11 -20.78 4.73 -0.33
N GLY A 12 -21.37 4.41 -1.45
CA GLY A 12 -20.75 3.73 -2.59
C GLY A 12 -21.00 2.21 -2.59
N ASP A 13 -20.87 1.62 -3.77
CA ASP A 13 -21.10 0.18 -3.98
C ASP A 13 -19.79 -0.61 -4.01
N VAL A 14 -18.69 0.04 -4.34
CA VAL A 14 -17.35 -0.55 -4.43
C VAL A 14 -16.32 0.38 -3.81
N LEU A 15 -15.44 -0.16 -2.97
CA LEU A 15 -14.28 0.52 -2.43
C LEU A 15 -13.01 0.03 -3.14
N LEU A 16 -12.28 0.92 -3.77
CA LEU A 16 -10.90 0.67 -4.19
C LEU A 16 -9.96 1.02 -3.04
N ALA A 17 -9.32 0.02 -2.47
CA ALA A 17 -8.50 0.18 -1.28
C ALA A 17 -7.18 -0.58 -1.37
N TRP A 18 -6.25 -0.23 -0.50
CA TRP A 18 -5.08 -1.05 -0.23
C TRP A 18 -5.49 -2.37 0.42
N GLU A 19 -4.68 -3.42 0.22
CA GLU A 19 -4.96 -4.77 0.76
C GLU A 19 -5.18 -4.75 2.28
N ASN A 20 -4.35 -4.02 3.02
CA ASN A 20 -4.50 -3.90 4.47
C ASN A 20 -5.81 -3.22 4.89
N GLU A 21 -6.25 -2.19 4.17
CA GLU A 21 -7.54 -1.54 4.45
C GLU A 21 -8.73 -2.42 4.09
N ALA A 22 -8.61 -3.24 3.04
CA ALA A 22 -9.64 -4.22 2.70
C ALA A 22 -9.79 -5.28 3.80
N PHE A 23 -8.69 -5.82 4.32
CA PHE A 23 -8.72 -6.75 5.46
C PHE A 23 -9.29 -6.10 6.73
N LEU A 24 -8.89 -4.86 7.04
CA LEU A 24 -9.44 -4.12 8.16
C LEU A 24 -10.96 -3.94 8.04
N SER A 25 -11.44 -3.64 6.83
CA SER A 25 -12.87 -3.45 6.56
C SER A 25 -13.69 -4.71 6.82
N ILE A 26 -13.21 -5.88 6.38
CA ILE A 26 -13.98 -7.13 6.54
C ILE A 26 -13.82 -7.79 7.91
N ASN A 27 -12.69 -7.60 8.59
CA ASN A 27 -12.41 -8.27 9.86
C ASN A 27 -12.83 -7.46 11.08
N GLU A 28 -12.76 -6.13 11.01
CA GLU A 28 -12.94 -5.25 12.16
C GLU A 28 -14.07 -4.24 11.99
N LEU A 29 -14.12 -3.51 10.89
CA LEU A 29 -15.04 -2.38 10.74
C LEU A 29 -16.44 -2.77 10.26
N GLY A 30 -16.55 -3.75 9.38
CA GLY A 30 -17.81 -4.17 8.76
C GLY A 30 -17.89 -5.68 8.60
N LYS A 31 -17.66 -6.41 9.69
CA LYS A 31 -17.59 -7.87 9.69
C LYS A 31 -18.84 -8.52 9.06
N GLY A 32 -18.61 -9.31 8.01
CA GLY A 32 -19.67 -10.02 7.31
C GLY A 32 -20.52 -9.17 6.35
N GLN A 33 -20.20 -7.89 6.16
CA GLN A 33 -20.95 -7.00 5.27
C GLN A 33 -20.32 -6.83 3.90
N TYR A 34 -19.05 -7.17 3.75
CA TYR A 34 -18.26 -6.92 2.55
C TYR A 34 -17.49 -8.16 2.12
N GLU A 35 -17.19 -8.22 0.83
CA GLU A 35 -16.36 -9.24 0.21
C GLU A 35 -15.14 -8.56 -0.45
N ILE A 36 -13.97 -9.20 -0.34
CA ILE A 36 -12.77 -8.76 -1.06
C ILE A 36 -12.75 -9.39 -2.44
N VAL A 37 -12.87 -8.56 -3.46
CA VAL A 37 -12.64 -8.97 -4.84
C VAL A 37 -11.22 -8.62 -5.24
N VAL A 38 -10.40 -9.64 -5.46
CA VAL A 38 -8.99 -9.46 -5.85
C VAL A 38 -8.90 -9.32 -7.36
N PRO A 39 -8.53 -8.14 -7.90
CA PRO A 39 -8.45 -7.93 -9.34
C PRO A 39 -7.33 -8.76 -9.98
N LYS A 40 -7.45 -9.05 -11.28
CA LYS A 40 -6.41 -9.78 -12.03
C LYS A 40 -5.08 -9.04 -12.08
N MET A 41 -5.12 -7.72 -12.24
CA MET A 41 -3.95 -6.85 -12.24
C MET A 41 -3.78 -6.19 -10.87
N ARG A 42 -2.62 -6.34 -10.28
CA ARG A 42 -2.29 -5.85 -8.93
C ARG A 42 -0.88 -5.31 -8.91
N ILE A 43 -0.72 -4.12 -8.38
CA ILE A 43 0.59 -3.49 -8.24
C ILE A 43 1.16 -3.76 -6.85
N LEU A 44 2.45 -4.10 -6.79
CA LEU A 44 3.19 -4.12 -5.55
C LEU A 44 3.49 -2.68 -5.14
N ALA A 45 2.93 -2.25 -4.02
CA ALA A 45 3.31 -0.99 -3.42
C ALA A 45 4.62 -1.17 -2.65
N GLU A 46 5.61 -0.37 -2.98
CA GLU A 46 6.94 -0.38 -2.37
C GLU A 46 7.24 0.99 -1.77
N PRO A 47 6.53 1.40 -0.69
CA PRO A 47 6.76 2.69 -0.06
C PRO A 47 8.16 2.72 0.54
N SER A 48 8.97 3.69 0.11
CA SER A 48 10.29 3.90 0.65
C SER A 48 10.22 4.63 1.98
N VAL A 49 11.09 4.26 2.92
CA VAL A 49 11.29 4.96 4.18
C VAL A 49 12.68 5.59 4.20
N ALA A 50 12.79 6.78 4.77
CA ALA A 50 14.05 7.49 4.92
C ALA A 50 14.02 8.36 6.18
N TRP A 51 15.18 8.63 6.74
CA TRP A 51 15.31 9.69 7.74
C TRP A 51 15.60 11.04 7.05
N VAL A 52 15.37 12.11 7.76
CA VAL A 52 15.71 13.47 7.33
C VAL A 52 17.04 13.87 7.96
N ASP A 53 18.12 13.88 7.17
CA ASP A 53 19.49 14.10 7.65
C ASP A 53 19.63 15.30 8.57
N ALA A 54 19.15 16.45 8.15
CA ALA A 54 19.21 17.68 8.96
C ALA A 54 18.51 17.55 10.31
N VAL A 55 17.46 16.73 10.41
CA VAL A 55 16.71 16.53 11.66
C VAL A 55 17.44 15.58 12.59
N VAL A 56 17.91 14.44 12.09
CA VAL A 56 18.61 13.45 12.93
C VAL A 56 19.93 13.99 13.44
N GLN A 57 20.69 14.74 12.59
CA GLN A 57 21.91 15.41 13.00
C GLN A 57 21.66 16.45 14.08
N LYS A 58 20.68 17.34 13.89
CA LYS A 58 20.32 18.36 14.88
C LYS A 58 19.91 17.77 16.23
N ARG A 59 19.27 16.60 16.21
CA ARG A 59 18.77 15.90 17.41
C ARG A 59 19.75 14.87 17.98
N GLY A 60 20.83 14.56 17.30
CA GLY A 60 21.76 13.49 17.68
C GLY A 60 21.12 12.10 17.69
N THR A 61 20.16 11.85 16.81
CA THR A 61 19.36 10.60 16.76
C THR A 61 19.60 9.75 15.51
N GLU A 62 20.72 9.97 14.80
CA GLU A 62 21.00 9.28 13.55
C GLU A 62 21.08 7.75 13.74
N GLU A 63 21.89 7.29 14.70
CA GLU A 63 22.02 5.85 14.96
C GLU A 63 20.67 5.22 15.37
N LEU A 64 19.91 5.88 16.24
CA LEU A 64 18.61 5.39 16.66
C LEU A 64 17.62 5.29 15.46
N ALA A 65 17.62 6.28 14.56
CA ALA A 65 16.80 6.26 13.36
C ALA A 65 17.19 5.11 12.43
N LYS A 66 18.50 4.88 12.26
CA LYS A 66 19.03 3.79 11.45
C LYS A 66 18.66 2.42 12.02
N GLU A 67 18.82 2.24 13.32
CA GLU A 67 18.44 0.99 14.01
C GLU A 67 16.95 0.73 13.86
N TYR A 68 16.11 1.75 14.10
CA TYR A 68 14.66 1.62 13.95
C TYR A 68 14.25 1.23 12.52
N LEU A 69 14.77 1.93 11.50
CA LEU A 69 14.44 1.61 10.12
C LEU A 69 14.95 0.23 9.71
N SER A 70 16.12 -0.19 10.22
CA SER A 70 16.65 -1.53 9.98
C SER A 70 15.80 -2.62 10.66
N TYR A 71 15.30 -2.34 11.87
CA TYR A 71 14.41 -3.25 12.58
C TYR A 71 13.12 -3.57 11.80
N LEU A 72 12.59 -2.63 11.02
CA LEU A 72 11.39 -2.84 10.20
C LEU A 72 11.55 -4.00 9.20
N TYR A 73 12.78 -4.37 8.85
CA TYR A 73 13.08 -5.49 7.97
C TYR A 73 13.37 -6.81 8.73
N SER A 74 13.36 -6.80 10.05
CA SER A 74 13.51 -8.01 10.85
C SER A 74 12.29 -8.92 10.72
N LYS A 75 12.47 -10.23 10.92
CA LYS A 75 11.36 -11.20 10.92
C LYS A 75 10.30 -10.84 11.97
N GLU A 76 10.74 -10.36 13.13
CA GLU A 76 9.85 -9.94 14.21
C GLU A 76 8.96 -8.77 13.79
N ALA A 77 9.54 -7.70 13.25
CA ALA A 77 8.78 -6.54 12.77
C ALA A 77 7.86 -6.92 11.59
N GLN A 78 8.32 -7.78 10.69
CA GLN A 78 7.52 -8.31 9.59
C GLN A 78 6.32 -9.12 10.09
N ALA A 79 6.49 -9.91 11.16
CA ALA A 79 5.38 -10.64 11.79
C ALA A 79 4.38 -9.69 12.47
N VAL A 80 4.86 -8.61 13.10
CA VAL A 80 3.99 -7.55 13.63
C VAL A 80 3.21 -6.87 12.50
N ALA A 81 3.88 -6.53 11.39
CA ALA A 81 3.23 -5.95 10.21
C ALA A 81 2.13 -6.89 9.66
N ALA A 82 2.42 -8.19 9.54
CA ALA A 82 1.45 -9.18 9.06
C ALA A 82 0.22 -9.31 9.97
N LYS A 83 0.39 -9.26 11.29
CA LYS A 83 -0.74 -9.24 12.24
C LYS A 83 -1.63 -8.00 12.09
N ASN A 84 -1.08 -6.91 11.57
CA ASN A 84 -1.81 -5.67 11.28
C ASN A 84 -2.20 -5.55 9.80
N TYR A 85 -2.36 -6.67 9.11
CA TYR A 85 -2.80 -6.79 7.72
C TYR A 85 -1.84 -6.25 6.66
N TYR A 86 -0.60 -5.95 7.00
CA TYR A 86 0.42 -5.57 6.02
C TYR A 86 1.14 -6.82 5.50
N ARG A 87 1.13 -7.02 4.19
CA ARG A 87 1.76 -8.18 3.55
C ARG A 87 3.27 -8.16 3.82
N PRO A 88 3.82 -9.18 4.49
CA PRO A 88 5.25 -9.26 4.76
C PRO A 88 6.04 -9.60 3.49
N ARG A 89 7.34 -9.37 3.53
CA ARG A 89 8.27 -9.72 2.44
C ARG A 89 9.21 -10.86 2.80
N ASP A 90 9.45 -11.11 4.07
CA ASP A 90 10.27 -12.24 4.53
C ASP A 90 9.56 -13.56 4.20
N PRO A 91 10.24 -14.52 3.51
CA PRO A 91 9.59 -15.76 3.04
C PRO A 91 9.07 -16.64 4.19
N GLU A 92 9.74 -16.67 5.31
CA GLU A 92 9.32 -17.49 6.46
C GLU A 92 8.08 -16.86 7.12
N VAL A 93 8.03 -15.53 7.22
CA VAL A 93 6.86 -14.82 7.73
C VAL A 93 5.69 -14.96 6.76
N ILE A 94 5.92 -14.85 5.44
CA ILE A 94 4.88 -15.12 4.43
C ILE A 94 4.28 -16.51 4.62
N ALA A 95 5.12 -17.53 4.83
CA ALA A 95 4.66 -18.91 5.04
C ALA A 95 3.81 -19.04 6.31
N GLN A 96 4.17 -18.36 7.40
CA GLN A 96 3.38 -18.34 8.64
C GLN A 96 1.99 -17.71 8.47
N PHE A 97 1.86 -16.74 7.58
CA PHE A 97 0.63 -16.00 7.32
C PHE A 97 -0.03 -16.37 5.98
N ALA A 98 0.29 -17.52 5.41
CA ALA A 98 -0.22 -17.95 4.09
C ALA A 98 -1.75 -18.02 4.02
N GLY A 99 -2.43 -18.32 5.14
CA GLY A 99 -3.88 -18.31 5.22
C GLY A 99 -4.51 -16.92 5.09
N GLN A 100 -3.77 -15.87 5.48
CA GLN A 100 -4.21 -14.48 5.35
C GLN A 100 -3.75 -13.87 4.02
N PHE A 101 -2.54 -14.17 3.58
CA PHE A 101 -1.93 -13.61 2.38
C PHE A 101 -1.67 -14.70 1.33
N PRO A 102 -2.66 -15.05 0.52
CA PRO A 102 -2.46 -16.01 -0.57
C PRO A 102 -1.39 -15.53 -1.55
N ALA A 103 -0.74 -16.46 -2.22
CA ALA A 103 0.24 -16.13 -3.24
C ALA A 103 -0.40 -15.34 -4.38
N LEU A 104 0.15 -14.18 -4.71
CA LEU A 104 -0.36 -13.28 -5.72
C LEU A 104 0.72 -12.98 -6.76
N LYS A 105 0.36 -12.94 -8.03
CA LYS A 105 1.22 -12.37 -9.06
C LYS A 105 1.04 -10.84 -9.03
N LEU A 106 2.06 -10.16 -8.54
CA LEU A 106 2.10 -8.70 -8.48
C LEU A 106 2.97 -8.15 -9.61
N ILE A 107 2.63 -6.98 -10.11
CA ILE A 107 3.45 -6.20 -11.04
C ILE A 107 4.14 -5.09 -10.27
N THR A 108 5.34 -4.73 -10.68
CA THR A 108 6.06 -3.58 -10.14
C THR A 108 5.92 -2.36 -11.05
N ILE A 109 6.21 -1.18 -10.51
CA ILE A 109 6.26 0.05 -11.30
C ILE A 109 7.35 -0.01 -12.36
N ASP A 110 8.44 -0.72 -12.08
CA ASP A 110 9.55 -0.88 -13.01
C ASP A 110 9.19 -1.80 -14.18
N ASP A 111 8.55 -2.93 -13.91
CA ASP A 111 8.19 -3.93 -14.93
C ASP A 111 7.22 -3.39 -15.98
N VAL A 112 6.22 -2.60 -15.54
CA VAL A 112 5.12 -2.19 -16.43
C VAL A 112 5.27 -0.75 -16.90
N PHE A 113 5.77 0.14 -16.05
CA PHE A 113 5.81 1.57 -16.33
C PHE A 113 7.24 2.10 -16.59
N GLY A 114 8.26 1.26 -16.42
CA GLY A 114 9.66 1.64 -16.61
C GLY A 114 10.20 2.58 -15.52
N GLY A 115 9.70 2.41 -14.30
CA GLY A 115 10.12 3.15 -13.12
C GLY A 115 9.33 4.42 -12.83
N TRP A 116 9.45 4.91 -11.61
CA TRP A 116 8.72 6.08 -11.12
C TRP A 116 8.97 7.36 -11.93
N ARG A 117 10.20 7.59 -12.37
CA ARG A 117 10.55 8.79 -13.17
C ARG A 117 9.75 8.83 -14.46
N LYS A 118 9.67 7.71 -15.17
CA LYS A 118 8.92 7.61 -16.42
C LYS A 118 7.42 7.66 -16.17
N ALA A 119 6.94 6.93 -15.16
CA ALA A 119 5.54 6.93 -14.77
C ALA A 119 5.05 8.34 -14.41
N GLN A 120 5.83 9.11 -13.65
CA GLN A 120 5.52 10.49 -13.30
C GLN A 120 5.41 11.37 -14.55
N ALA A 121 6.37 11.30 -15.45
CA ALA A 121 6.39 12.13 -16.65
C ALA A 121 5.23 11.84 -17.61
N VAL A 122 4.86 10.56 -17.77
CA VAL A 122 3.82 10.15 -18.72
C VAL A 122 2.42 10.28 -18.13
N HIS A 123 2.23 9.86 -16.88
CA HIS A 123 0.90 9.71 -16.31
C HIS A 123 0.48 10.84 -15.39
N PHE A 124 1.40 11.44 -14.62
CA PHE A 124 1.08 12.36 -13.53
C PHE A 124 1.60 13.79 -13.70
N ALA A 125 2.40 14.07 -14.72
CA ALA A 125 2.76 15.44 -15.06
C ALA A 125 1.53 16.20 -15.59
N ASP A 126 1.58 17.54 -15.55
CA ASP A 126 0.52 18.42 -16.07
C ASP A 126 0.21 18.05 -17.52
N GLY A 127 -1.05 17.79 -17.80
CA GLY A 127 -1.52 17.30 -19.10
C GLY A 127 -1.16 15.84 -19.42
N GLY A 128 -0.68 15.08 -18.44
CA GLY A 128 -0.41 13.66 -18.56
C GLY A 128 -1.66 12.79 -18.75
N GLU A 129 -1.48 11.48 -18.83
CA GLU A 129 -2.59 10.55 -19.10
C GLU A 129 -3.70 10.61 -18.04
N PHE A 130 -3.34 10.86 -16.77
CA PHE A 130 -4.32 11.01 -15.70
C PHE A 130 -5.23 12.23 -15.94
N ASP A 131 -4.66 13.37 -16.29
CA ASP A 131 -5.43 14.58 -16.55
C ASP A 131 -6.35 14.43 -17.77
N LYS A 132 -5.89 13.78 -18.84
CA LYS A 132 -6.69 13.48 -20.03
C LYS A 132 -7.89 12.58 -19.68
N MET A 133 -7.63 11.53 -18.92
CA MET A 133 -8.68 10.61 -18.45
C MET A 133 -9.70 11.36 -17.59
N TYR A 134 -9.24 12.18 -16.64
CA TYR A 134 -10.13 12.94 -15.76
C TYR A 134 -10.94 14.00 -16.50
N ALA A 135 -10.34 14.68 -17.47
CA ALA A 135 -11.04 15.66 -18.32
C ALA A 135 -12.14 15.01 -19.16
N SER A 136 -11.96 13.76 -19.57
CA SER A 136 -12.98 13.04 -20.35
C SER A 136 -14.24 12.72 -19.54
N LEU A 137 -14.13 12.57 -18.23
CA LEU A 137 -15.27 12.30 -17.33
C LEU A 137 -16.14 13.54 -17.10
N LYS A 138 -15.58 14.73 -17.23
CA LYS A 138 -16.33 16.01 -17.05
C LYS A 138 -17.16 16.42 -18.26
N ARG A 139 -17.08 15.70 -19.37
CA ARG A 139 -17.80 16.01 -20.61
C ARG A 139 -19.13 15.27 -20.76
N LYS A 140 -19.56 14.55 -19.74
CA LYS A 140 -20.88 13.95 -19.61
C LYS A 140 -21.68 14.71 -18.53
#